data_b2f11dd683079abd4fdfcf80b913f668
#
_entry.id   b2f11dd683079abd4fdfcf80b913f668
#
_cell.length_a   1.000
_cell.length_b   1.000
_cell.length_c   1.000
_cell.angle_alpha   90.00
_cell.angle_beta   90.00
_cell.angle_gamma   90.00
#
_symmetry.space_group_name_H-M   'P 1'
#
loop_
_entity.id
_entity.type
_entity.pdbx_description
1 polymer ?
#
loop_
_entity_poly.entity_id
_entity_poly.type
_entity_poly.pdbx_seq_one_letter_code
_entity_poly.pdbx_strand_id
1 'polypeptide(L)'
;MPVFKSRLDTTTPQFSANAETMDGLVADLEAKTAHVALGGSERARERHVERGKLLPRERVERLLDHGTPFLEVGALAANGMYDDEAPGAGLITGIGRVEGRGCMIVCNDATVKGGAYFPMTVKKHLRAQEVALQNHLPCIYLVDSGGANLPHQAEVFPDREHFGRIFYNQAQMSAQGIPQIASVMGSCTAGGAYVPAMSDETVIVRKQGTIFLGGPPLVKAATGEVISAEDLGGADVHARKSGVADHYAVSDEHAIAIVRSIVANLHLPKPDEVGLAEPREPLYPSEELHGLVPRDVREPYDAREVIARLVDGSEFHEFKKLYGETLVCGFARLYGMPVAILANNGILFSESAQKAAHFIELADQRRIPLLFLQNITGFMVGSKYEAGGIAKDGAKMVTAVATASVPKLTLVTGGSFGAGNYGMCGRAYSPRFLFMWPNARISVMGGEQAASVLATVKRDGMERRGEEWSEREEENFKRPIRESYEREGSPYYSTARLWDDGIIAPRDTRRVLGLALSAALNAPFGERGFGVFRM
;
A
#
# COMPACT_ATOMS: atom_id res chain seq x y z
N MET A 1 18.26 14.77 -20.89
CA MET A 1 19.15 13.95 -20.02
C MET A 1 19.82 12.89 -20.87
N PRO A 2 20.95 12.28 -20.47
CA PRO A 2 21.55 11.20 -21.25
C PRO A 2 20.61 9.98 -21.30
N VAL A 3 20.51 9.37 -22.48
CA VAL A 3 19.72 8.15 -22.69
C VAL A 3 20.55 6.95 -22.24
N PHE A 4 19.97 6.10 -21.40
CA PHE A 4 20.59 4.82 -21.02
C PHE A 4 20.52 3.83 -22.18
N LYS A 5 21.65 3.20 -22.48
CA LYS A 5 21.72 2.13 -23.49
C LYS A 5 21.69 0.79 -22.81
N SER A 6 20.59 0.05 -22.97
CA SER A 6 20.44 -1.30 -22.43
C SER A 6 21.51 -2.24 -22.98
N ARG A 7 21.97 -3.15 -22.10
CA ARG A 7 22.86 -4.26 -22.42
C ARG A 7 22.18 -5.60 -22.26
N LEU A 8 20.87 -5.58 -21.95
CA LEU A 8 20.08 -6.79 -21.79
C LEU A 8 19.96 -7.50 -23.14
N ASP A 9 20.38 -8.76 -23.17
CA ASP A 9 20.19 -9.64 -24.32
C ASP A 9 18.96 -10.51 -24.07
N THR A 10 17.86 -10.16 -24.73
CA THR A 10 16.58 -10.86 -24.61
C THR A 10 16.54 -12.20 -25.35
N THR A 11 17.59 -12.56 -26.09
CA THR A 11 17.67 -13.81 -26.85
C THR A 11 18.30 -14.96 -26.06
N THR A 12 18.82 -14.68 -24.86
CA THR A 12 19.53 -15.70 -24.07
C THR A 12 18.56 -16.71 -23.43
N PRO A 13 18.97 -17.98 -23.27
CA PRO A 13 18.18 -18.97 -22.53
C PRO A 13 17.89 -18.55 -21.09
N GLN A 14 18.82 -17.82 -20.44
CA GLN A 14 18.63 -17.31 -19.10
C GLN A 14 17.48 -16.31 -19.03
N PHE A 15 17.43 -15.36 -19.98
CA PHE A 15 16.33 -14.40 -20.07
C PHE A 15 14.98 -15.11 -20.21
N SER A 16 14.89 -16.09 -21.12
CA SER A 16 13.66 -16.86 -21.35
C SER A 16 13.24 -17.64 -20.09
N ALA A 17 14.17 -18.28 -19.40
CA ALA A 17 13.89 -19.01 -18.16
C ALA A 17 13.43 -18.10 -17.00
N ASN A 18 14.02 -16.90 -16.90
CA ASN A 18 13.59 -15.89 -15.93
C ASN A 18 12.18 -15.40 -16.25
N ALA A 19 11.90 -15.08 -17.53
CA ALA A 19 10.59 -14.62 -17.98
C ALA A 19 9.51 -15.65 -17.68
N GLU A 20 9.72 -16.93 -18.02
CA GLU A 20 8.79 -18.02 -17.74
C GLU A 20 8.47 -18.12 -16.24
N THR A 21 9.49 -17.97 -15.38
CA THR A 21 9.30 -18.02 -13.94
C THR A 21 8.47 -16.83 -13.45
N MET A 22 8.78 -15.61 -13.91
CA MET A 22 8.05 -14.41 -13.55
C MET A 22 6.61 -14.43 -14.07
N ASP A 23 6.39 -14.91 -15.28
CA ASP A 23 5.05 -15.08 -15.87
C ASP A 23 4.19 -16.02 -15.03
N GLY A 24 4.77 -17.11 -14.51
CA GLY A 24 4.09 -18.01 -13.58
C GLY A 24 3.68 -17.31 -12.27
N LEU A 25 4.56 -16.49 -11.70
CA LEU A 25 4.26 -15.71 -10.49
C LEU A 25 3.20 -14.63 -10.76
N VAL A 26 3.23 -13.99 -11.92
CA VAL A 26 2.23 -13.00 -12.32
C VAL A 26 0.87 -13.66 -12.56
N ALA A 27 0.83 -14.81 -13.21
CA ALA A 27 -0.42 -15.55 -13.42
C ALA A 27 -1.07 -15.97 -12.08
N ASP A 28 -0.27 -16.42 -11.09
CA ASP A 28 -0.76 -16.71 -9.75
C ASP A 28 -1.32 -15.45 -9.05
N LEU A 29 -0.63 -14.32 -9.17
CA LEU A 29 -1.09 -13.03 -8.65
C LEU A 29 -2.42 -12.61 -9.27
N GLU A 30 -2.53 -12.69 -10.59
CA GLU A 30 -3.75 -12.34 -11.32
C GLU A 30 -4.93 -13.23 -10.93
N ALA A 31 -4.70 -14.54 -10.79
CA ALA A 31 -5.72 -15.49 -10.36
C ALA A 31 -6.23 -15.18 -8.94
N LYS A 32 -5.32 -14.92 -7.98
CA LYS A 32 -5.68 -14.54 -6.61
C LYS A 32 -6.43 -13.21 -6.56
N THR A 33 -5.96 -12.22 -7.30
CA THR A 33 -6.61 -10.90 -7.38
C THR A 33 -8.01 -11.01 -7.97
N ALA A 34 -8.18 -11.78 -9.05
CA ALA A 34 -9.47 -12.04 -9.66
C ALA A 34 -10.42 -12.77 -8.71
N HIS A 35 -9.91 -13.74 -7.94
CA HIS A 35 -10.70 -14.45 -6.94
C HIS A 35 -11.19 -13.50 -5.83
N VAL A 36 -10.31 -12.71 -5.24
CA VAL A 36 -10.66 -11.74 -4.19
C VAL A 36 -11.61 -10.66 -4.72
N ALA A 37 -11.47 -10.27 -5.99
CA ALA A 37 -12.36 -9.30 -6.62
C ALA A 37 -13.83 -9.74 -6.70
N LEU A 38 -14.12 -11.03 -6.59
CA LEU A 38 -15.50 -11.53 -6.49
C LEU A 38 -16.19 -11.12 -5.17
N GLY A 39 -15.43 -10.84 -4.12
CA GLY A 39 -15.96 -10.53 -2.80
C GLY A 39 -16.49 -11.78 -2.08
N GLY A 40 -17.67 -11.70 -1.48
CA GLY A 40 -18.28 -12.79 -0.74
C GLY A 40 -18.76 -13.95 -1.62
N SER A 41 -19.33 -14.99 -0.99
CA SER A 41 -19.84 -16.17 -1.68
C SER A 41 -20.92 -15.80 -2.73
N GLU A 42 -21.10 -16.65 -3.74
CA GLU A 42 -22.11 -16.48 -4.79
C GLU A 42 -23.49 -16.21 -4.19
N ARG A 43 -23.92 -17.01 -3.23
CA ARG A 43 -25.20 -16.82 -2.52
C ARG A 43 -25.29 -15.46 -1.81
N ALA A 44 -24.16 -14.95 -1.28
CA ALA A 44 -24.16 -13.63 -0.64
C ALA A 44 -24.30 -12.50 -1.67
N ARG A 45 -23.65 -12.64 -2.83
CA ARG A 45 -23.74 -11.69 -3.95
C ARG A 45 -25.15 -11.68 -4.55
N GLU A 46 -25.74 -12.84 -4.83
CA GLU A 46 -27.13 -12.98 -5.32
C GLU A 46 -28.12 -12.29 -4.38
N ARG A 47 -28.04 -12.58 -3.08
CA ARG A 47 -28.88 -11.94 -2.06
C ARG A 47 -28.69 -10.41 -2.00
N HIS A 48 -27.49 -9.93 -2.26
CA HIS A 48 -27.19 -8.49 -2.31
C HIS A 48 -27.91 -7.84 -3.49
N VAL A 49 -27.82 -8.43 -4.67
CA VAL A 49 -28.46 -7.95 -5.91
C VAL A 49 -29.99 -8.06 -5.83
N GLU A 50 -30.54 -9.15 -5.27
CA GLU A 50 -31.99 -9.32 -5.05
C GLU A 50 -32.61 -8.20 -4.19
N ARG A 51 -31.81 -7.55 -3.34
CA ARG A 51 -32.22 -6.38 -2.56
C ARG A 51 -32.19 -5.07 -3.34
N GLY A 52 -31.90 -5.11 -4.63
CA GLY A 52 -31.81 -3.94 -5.49
C GLY A 52 -30.54 -3.11 -5.30
N LYS A 53 -29.47 -3.72 -4.80
CA LYS A 53 -28.16 -3.06 -4.58
C LYS A 53 -27.20 -3.39 -5.71
N LEU A 54 -26.38 -2.44 -6.09
CA LEU A 54 -25.19 -2.69 -6.92
C LEU A 54 -24.15 -3.47 -6.12
N LEU A 55 -23.40 -4.36 -6.78
CA LEU A 55 -22.24 -4.97 -6.17
C LEU A 55 -21.18 -3.90 -5.80
N PRO A 56 -20.38 -4.11 -4.74
CA PRO A 56 -19.43 -3.07 -4.28
C PRO A 56 -18.47 -2.58 -5.37
N ARG A 57 -17.95 -3.48 -6.22
CA ARG A 57 -17.08 -3.07 -7.33
C ARG A 57 -17.82 -2.30 -8.41
N GLU A 58 -19.07 -2.62 -8.67
CA GLU A 58 -19.93 -1.85 -9.59
C GLU A 58 -20.20 -0.44 -9.04
N ARG A 59 -20.36 -0.29 -7.70
CA ARG A 59 -20.49 1.03 -7.05
C ARG A 59 -19.24 1.87 -7.30
N VAL A 60 -18.05 1.28 -7.10
CA VAL A 60 -16.77 1.97 -7.35
C VAL A 60 -16.63 2.32 -8.83
N GLU A 61 -16.85 1.37 -9.73
CA GLU A 61 -16.73 1.59 -11.19
C GLU A 61 -17.64 2.72 -11.69
N ARG A 62 -18.89 2.75 -11.23
CA ARG A 62 -19.85 3.81 -11.61
C ARG A 62 -19.56 5.16 -10.97
N LEU A 63 -18.85 5.18 -9.84
CA LEU A 63 -18.41 6.41 -9.19
C LEU A 63 -17.28 7.08 -9.95
N LEU A 64 -16.37 6.29 -10.54
CA LEU A 64 -15.21 6.78 -11.27
C LEU A 64 -15.57 7.44 -12.60
N ASP A 65 -14.72 8.34 -13.06
CA ASP A 65 -14.79 8.88 -14.41
C ASP A 65 -14.53 7.76 -15.43
N HIS A 66 -15.37 7.69 -16.45
CA HIS A 66 -15.28 6.65 -17.45
C HIS A 66 -13.90 6.57 -18.12
N GLY A 67 -13.36 5.37 -18.21
CA GLY A 67 -12.05 5.12 -18.84
C GLY A 67 -10.85 5.58 -18.01
N THR A 68 -11.04 6.02 -16.77
CA THR A 68 -9.92 6.38 -15.89
C THR A 68 -9.45 5.20 -15.05
N PRO A 69 -8.14 5.11 -14.75
CA PRO A 69 -7.61 4.02 -13.94
C PRO A 69 -8.00 4.15 -12.47
N PHE A 70 -8.10 3.00 -11.80
CA PHE A 70 -8.24 2.89 -10.35
C PHE A 70 -6.97 2.28 -9.75
N LEU A 71 -6.28 3.02 -8.88
CA LEU A 71 -5.13 2.54 -8.12
C LEU A 71 -5.63 1.88 -6.84
N GLU A 72 -5.95 0.59 -6.91
CA GLU A 72 -6.41 -0.17 -5.74
C GLU A 72 -5.27 -0.37 -4.74
N VAL A 73 -5.54 -0.12 -3.45
CA VAL A 73 -4.60 -0.26 -2.34
C VAL A 73 -5.02 -1.42 -1.46
N GLY A 74 -4.11 -2.36 -1.22
CA GLY A 74 -4.35 -3.51 -0.35
C GLY A 74 -5.40 -4.48 -0.90
N ALA A 75 -5.43 -4.73 -2.22
CA ALA A 75 -6.40 -5.65 -2.84
C ALA A 75 -6.41 -7.04 -2.18
N LEU A 76 -5.23 -7.57 -1.83
CA LEU A 76 -5.04 -8.88 -1.19
C LEU A 76 -4.91 -8.80 0.34
N ALA A 77 -5.38 -7.72 0.98
CA ALA A 77 -5.42 -7.66 2.45
C ALA A 77 -6.21 -8.84 3.03
N ALA A 78 -5.73 -9.41 4.13
CA ALA A 78 -6.27 -10.59 4.80
C ALA A 78 -6.21 -11.91 4.00
N ASN A 79 -5.51 -11.99 2.87
CA ASN A 79 -5.34 -13.23 2.11
C ASN A 79 -4.71 -14.33 2.97
N GLY A 80 -5.37 -15.52 3.05
CA GLY A 80 -4.93 -16.62 3.92
C GLY A 80 -5.09 -16.36 5.42
N MET A 81 -5.87 -15.34 5.81
CA MET A 81 -6.21 -15.03 7.21
C MET A 81 -7.71 -15.27 7.45
N TYR A 82 -8.07 -15.53 8.71
CA TYR A 82 -9.48 -15.74 9.11
C TYR A 82 -10.18 -16.85 8.31
N ASP A 83 -9.48 -17.95 8.02
CA ASP A 83 -9.98 -19.07 7.20
C ASP A 83 -10.51 -18.61 5.81
N ASP A 84 -9.87 -17.57 5.25
CA ASP A 84 -10.26 -16.87 4.00
C ASP A 84 -11.70 -16.31 3.99
N GLU A 85 -12.29 -16.10 5.16
CA GLU A 85 -13.65 -15.56 5.29
C GLU A 85 -13.76 -14.05 5.04
N ALA A 86 -12.63 -13.33 4.93
CA ALA A 86 -12.58 -11.88 4.75
C ALA A 86 -11.73 -11.48 3.52
N PRO A 87 -12.08 -11.91 2.28
CA PRO A 87 -11.34 -11.55 1.08
C PRO A 87 -11.24 -10.03 0.94
N GLY A 88 -10.03 -9.54 0.61
CA GLY A 88 -9.74 -8.12 0.53
C GLY A 88 -10.02 -7.35 1.83
N ALA A 89 -10.05 -8.05 2.98
CA ALA A 89 -10.44 -7.54 4.28
C ALA A 89 -11.87 -6.91 4.29
N GLY A 90 -12.77 -7.34 3.39
CA GLY A 90 -14.13 -6.82 3.28
C GLY A 90 -14.25 -5.34 2.88
N LEU A 91 -13.19 -4.77 2.30
CA LEU A 91 -13.14 -3.39 1.80
C LEU A 91 -12.51 -3.31 0.42
N ILE A 92 -13.02 -2.42 -0.42
CA ILE A 92 -12.34 -1.93 -1.62
C ILE A 92 -11.83 -0.54 -1.30
N THR A 93 -10.50 -0.35 -1.37
CA THR A 93 -9.85 0.95 -1.12
C THR A 93 -8.92 1.29 -2.26
N GLY A 94 -8.88 2.55 -2.66
CA GLY A 94 -7.98 2.98 -3.73
C GLY A 94 -8.21 4.42 -4.15
N ILE A 95 -7.38 4.88 -5.07
CA ILE A 95 -7.46 6.23 -5.63
C ILE A 95 -8.01 6.14 -7.04
N GLY A 96 -9.04 6.92 -7.30
CA GLY A 96 -9.64 7.05 -8.61
C GLY A 96 -10.08 8.48 -8.90
N ARG A 97 -10.36 8.76 -10.16
CA ARG A 97 -10.80 10.08 -10.59
C ARG A 97 -12.32 10.17 -10.53
N VAL A 98 -12.84 11.17 -9.85
CA VAL A 98 -14.26 11.53 -9.77
C VAL A 98 -14.39 13.00 -10.12
N GLU A 99 -15.16 13.32 -11.16
CA GLU A 99 -15.31 14.70 -11.68
C GLU A 99 -13.96 15.41 -11.90
N GLY A 100 -13.02 14.70 -12.52
CA GLY A 100 -11.69 15.21 -12.82
C GLY A 100 -10.72 15.26 -11.62
N ARG A 101 -11.16 14.90 -10.40
CA ARG A 101 -10.37 14.99 -9.17
C ARG A 101 -9.95 13.62 -8.66
N GLY A 102 -8.70 13.48 -8.23
CA GLY A 102 -8.26 12.29 -7.50
C GLY A 102 -8.93 12.24 -6.12
N CYS A 103 -9.60 11.13 -5.82
CA CYS A 103 -10.28 10.89 -4.56
C CYS A 103 -9.84 9.54 -3.99
N MET A 104 -9.73 9.45 -2.66
CA MET A 104 -9.62 8.18 -1.95
C MET A 104 -11.03 7.61 -1.80
N ILE A 105 -11.21 6.38 -2.28
CA ILE A 105 -12.47 5.65 -2.19
C ILE A 105 -12.32 4.55 -1.15
N VAL A 106 -13.29 4.45 -0.23
CA VAL A 106 -13.41 3.40 0.78
C VAL A 106 -14.81 2.80 0.65
N CYS A 107 -14.92 1.63 0.08
CA CYS A 107 -16.19 0.95 -0.15
C CYS A 107 -16.29 -0.32 0.67
N ASN A 108 -17.30 -0.44 1.53
CA ASN A 108 -17.58 -1.68 2.25
C ASN A 108 -18.09 -2.76 1.29
N ASP A 109 -17.60 -3.97 1.46
CA ASP A 109 -18.15 -5.15 0.79
C ASP A 109 -19.11 -5.90 1.73
N ALA A 110 -20.40 -5.57 1.66
CA ALA A 110 -21.42 -6.23 2.46
C ALA A 110 -21.68 -7.70 2.07
N THR A 111 -21.15 -8.16 0.92
CA THR A 111 -21.20 -9.58 0.54
C THR A 111 -20.21 -10.41 1.37
N VAL A 112 -19.20 -9.76 1.95
CA VAL A 112 -18.21 -10.35 2.87
C VAL A 112 -18.70 -10.16 4.30
N LYS A 113 -19.23 -11.21 4.92
CA LYS A 113 -19.70 -11.21 6.33
C LYS A 113 -20.59 -10.01 6.70
N GLY A 114 -21.42 -9.55 5.78
CA GLY A 114 -22.31 -8.41 6.01
C GLY A 114 -21.59 -7.06 6.20
N GLY A 115 -20.38 -6.92 5.69
CA GLY A 115 -19.55 -5.72 5.88
C GLY A 115 -19.00 -5.57 7.30
N ALA A 116 -18.83 -6.68 8.03
CA ALA A 116 -18.25 -6.66 9.36
C ALA A 116 -16.76 -6.31 9.33
N TYR A 117 -16.31 -5.50 10.31
CA TYR A 117 -14.92 -5.09 10.46
C TYR A 117 -14.12 -6.12 11.26
N PHE A 118 -13.25 -6.84 10.59
CA PHE A 118 -12.18 -7.63 11.17
C PHE A 118 -10.98 -6.74 11.54
N PRO A 119 -9.97 -7.22 12.28
CA PRO A 119 -8.77 -6.43 12.56
C PRO A 119 -8.09 -5.89 11.29
N MET A 120 -7.99 -6.71 10.24
CA MET A 120 -7.41 -6.27 8.96
C MET A 120 -8.31 -5.29 8.20
N THR A 121 -9.63 -5.34 8.37
CA THR A 121 -10.56 -4.36 7.82
C THR A 121 -10.30 -2.96 8.41
N VAL A 122 -10.13 -2.89 9.73
CA VAL A 122 -9.76 -1.65 10.43
C VAL A 122 -8.42 -1.12 9.92
N LYS A 123 -7.40 -1.98 9.87
CA LYS A 123 -6.07 -1.60 9.40
C LYS A 123 -6.08 -1.09 7.95
N LYS A 124 -6.88 -1.72 7.08
CA LYS A 124 -7.04 -1.28 5.68
C LYS A 124 -7.74 0.07 5.57
N HIS A 125 -8.79 0.29 6.35
CA HIS A 125 -9.48 1.58 6.40
C HIS A 125 -8.54 2.70 6.90
N LEU A 126 -7.81 2.45 7.98
CA LEU A 126 -6.81 3.39 8.51
C LEU A 126 -5.71 3.69 7.49
N ARG A 127 -5.24 2.68 6.74
CA ARG A 127 -4.27 2.90 5.67
C ARG A 127 -4.83 3.76 4.53
N ALA A 128 -6.07 3.56 4.14
CA ALA A 128 -6.73 4.42 3.14
C ALA A 128 -6.80 5.88 3.62
N GLN A 129 -7.19 6.10 4.88
CA GLN A 129 -7.21 7.43 5.46
C GLN A 129 -5.81 8.05 5.58
N GLU A 130 -4.78 7.26 5.93
CA GLU A 130 -3.39 7.73 5.96
C GLU A 130 -2.93 8.18 4.55
N VAL A 131 -3.22 7.39 3.52
CA VAL A 131 -2.93 7.76 2.13
C VAL A 131 -3.67 9.04 1.74
N ALA A 132 -4.95 9.16 2.10
CA ALA A 132 -5.74 10.36 1.81
C ALA A 132 -5.16 11.60 2.51
N LEU A 133 -4.85 11.49 3.80
CA LEU A 133 -4.26 12.57 4.60
C LEU A 133 -2.92 13.03 4.01
N GLN A 134 -2.02 12.09 3.75
CA GLN A 134 -0.68 12.39 3.24
C GLN A 134 -0.69 13.02 1.85
N ASN A 135 -1.69 12.72 1.04
CA ASN A 135 -1.80 13.16 -0.35
C ASN A 135 -2.92 14.20 -0.56
N HIS A 136 -3.55 14.70 0.50
CA HIS A 136 -4.65 15.67 0.49
C HIS A 136 -5.78 15.27 -0.47
N LEU A 137 -6.20 14.01 -0.42
CA LEU A 137 -7.26 13.47 -1.28
C LEU A 137 -8.61 13.49 -0.55
N PRO A 138 -9.68 14.06 -1.15
CA PRO A 138 -11.03 13.89 -0.63
C PRO A 138 -11.34 12.41 -0.41
N CYS A 139 -11.99 12.07 0.71
CA CYS A 139 -12.42 10.71 1.01
C CYS A 139 -13.89 10.52 0.65
N ILE A 140 -14.18 9.44 -0.08
CA ILE A 140 -15.54 9.01 -0.41
C ILE A 140 -15.77 7.64 0.23
N TYR A 141 -16.69 7.59 1.20
CA TYR A 141 -17.07 6.38 1.92
C TYR A 141 -18.39 5.83 1.34
N LEU A 142 -18.36 4.68 0.69
CA LEU A 142 -19.55 3.95 0.26
C LEU A 142 -19.89 2.92 1.34
N VAL A 143 -20.79 3.30 2.25
CA VAL A 143 -21.01 2.60 3.52
C VAL A 143 -22.11 1.54 3.39
N ASP A 144 -21.76 0.31 3.72
CA ASP A 144 -22.67 -0.83 3.85
C ASP A 144 -22.07 -1.83 4.85
N SER A 145 -22.13 -1.51 6.17
CA SER A 145 -21.38 -2.20 7.22
C SER A 145 -22.25 -2.66 8.37
N GLY A 146 -22.03 -3.92 8.78
CA GLY A 146 -22.60 -4.49 10.00
C GLY A 146 -21.92 -4.06 11.32
N GLY A 147 -20.87 -3.22 11.26
CA GLY A 147 -20.08 -2.82 12.43
C GLY A 147 -18.94 -3.78 12.75
N ALA A 148 -18.45 -3.75 13.99
CA ALA A 148 -17.31 -4.58 14.43
C ALA A 148 -17.62 -6.06 14.41
N ASN A 149 -16.65 -6.89 14.00
CA ASN A 149 -16.72 -8.34 14.15
C ASN A 149 -16.57 -8.71 15.62
N LEU A 150 -17.67 -9.13 16.25
CA LEU A 150 -17.73 -9.36 17.69
C LEU A 150 -16.77 -10.45 18.21
N PRO A 151 -16.54 -11.57 17.51
CA PRO A 151 -15.55 -12.55 17.93
C PRO A 151 -14.12 -11.98 18.04
N HIS A 152 -13.78 -10.94 17.28
CA HIS A 152 -12.46 -10.30 17.29
C HIS A 152 -12.47 -8.92 17.99
N GLN A 153 -13.47 -8.64 18.84
CA GLN A 153 -13.68 -7.30 19.41
C GLN A 153 -12.44 -6.75 20.15
N ALA A 154 -11.66 -7.59 20.79
CA ALA A 154 -10.43 -7.18 21.49
C ALA A 154 -9.34 -6.64 20.55
N GLU A 155 -9.32 -7.08 19.30
CA GLU A 155 -8.37 -6.65 18.27
C GLU A 155 -8.94 -5.59 17.32
N VAL A 156 -10.20 -5.18 17.55
CA VAL A 156 -10.91 -4.21 16.71
C VAL A 156 -11.21 -2.91 17.44
N PHE A 157 -11.49 -2.97 18.76
CA PHE A 157 -12.12 -1.84 19.48
C PHE A 157 -11.19 -1.03 20.37
N PRO A 158 -10.39 -1.61 21.33
CA PRO A 158 -9.92 -0.84 22.49
C PRO A 158 -8.64 -0.05 22.30
N ASP A 159 -7.81 -0.37 21.27
CA ASP A 159 -6.47 0.22 21.11
C ASP A 159 -6.48 1.46 20.22
N ARG A 160 -5.34 2.16 20.20
CA ARG A 160 -5.11 3.40 19.46
C ARG A 160 -5.38 3.26 17.95
N GLU A 161 -4.87 2.21 17.32
CA GLU A 161 -4.99 1.96 15.87
C GLU A 161 -6.16 1.00 15.58
N HIS A 162 -7.24 1.09 16.39
CA HIS A 162 -8.46 0.33 16.25
C HIS A 162 -9.61 1.21 15.69
N PHE A 163 -10.82 0.69 15.76
CA PHE A 163 -12.00 1.25 15.09
C PHE A 163 -12.22 2.73 15.39
N GLY A 164 -12.01 3.17 16.65
CA GLY A 164 -12.14 4.57 17.06
C GLY A 164 -11.18 5.52 16.34
N ARG A 165 -10.04 5.03 15.87
CA ARG A 165 -9.07 5.83 15.12
C ARG A 165 -9.61 6.30 13.78
N ILE A 166 -10.51 5.54 13.16
CA ILE A 166 -11.18 5.91 11.90
C ILE A 166 -11.88 7.26 12.06
N PHE A 167 -12.63 7.43 13.14
CA PHE A 167 -13.40 8.67 13.41
C PHE A 167 -12.49 9.82 13.78
N TYR A 168 -11.47 9.56 14.58
CA TYR A 168 -10.46 10.56 14.90
C TYR A 168 -9.79 11.09 13.63
N ASN A 169 -9.35 10.21 12.74
CA ASN A 169 -8.71 10.60 11.48
C ASN A 169 -9.67 11.38 10.59
N GLN A 170 -10.93 10.97 10.50
CA GLN A 170 -11.96 11.65 9.73
C GLN A 170 -12.15 13.10 10.19
N ALA A 171 -12.28 13.32 11.51
CA ALA A 171 -12.37 14.65 12.07
C ALA A 171 -11.11 15.50 11.83
N GLN A 172 -9.91 14.91 11.97
CA GLN A 172 -8.65 15.59 11.70
C GLN A 172 -8.46 15.97 10.24
N MET A 173 -8.88 15.11 9.31
CA MET A 173 -8.82 15.40 7.88
C MET A 173 -9.78 16.53 7.49
N SER A 174 -11.02 16.47 7.97
CA SER A 174 -12.00 17.56 7.76
C SER A 174 -11.46 18.89 8.30
N ALA A 175 -10.90 18.91 9.52
CA ALA A 175 -10.30 20.11 10.12
C ALA A 175 -9.10 20.66 9.29
N GLN A 176 -8.45 19.84 8.48
CA GLN A 176 -7.38 20.24 7.57
C GLN A 176 -7.89 20.59 6.16
N GLY A 177 -9.20 20.65 5.95
CA GLY A 177 -9.81 20.97 4.66
C GLY A 177 -9.76 19.82 3.65
N ILE A 178 -9.57 18.58 4.10
CA ILE A 178 -9.67 17.38 3.27
C ILE A 178 -11.10 16.85 3.34
N PRO A 179 -11.92 17.02 2.29
CA PRO A 179 -13.33 16.69 2.32
C PRO A 179 -13.63 15.22 2.64
N GLN A 180 -14.64 15.01 3.47
CA GLN A 180 -15.15 13.71 3.89
C GLN A 180 -16.59 13.56 3.41
N ILE A 181 -16.84 12.65 2.48
CA ILE A 181 -18.14 12.44 1.84
C ILE A 181 -18.59 11.01 2.08
N ALA A 182 -19.79 10.80 2.64
CA ALA A 182 -20.34 9.48 2.84
C ALA A 182 -21.60 9.23 2.00
N SER A 183 -21.74 8.01 1.51
CA SER A 183 -22.98 7.51 0.91
C SER A 183 -23.39 6.23 1.62
N VAL A 184 -24.52 6.28 2.34
CA VAL A 184 -25.07 5.15 3.10
C VAL A 184 -25.97 4.33 2.17
N MET A 185 -25.42 3.24 1.67
CA MET A 185 -26.02 2.36 0.65
C MET A 185 -26.47 1.03 1.26
N GLY A 186 -26.47 0.94 2.58
CA GLY A 186 -26.88 -0.23 3.32
C GLY A 186 -26.85 0.01 4.82
N SER A 187 -26.67 -1.06 5.59
CA SER A 187 -26.62 -0.97 7.04
C SER A 187 -25.42 -0.14 7.50
N CYS A 188 -25.64 0.68 8.52
CA CYS A 188 -24.60 1.43 9.20
C CYS A 188 -24.90 1.43 10.70
N THR A 189 -24.32 0.45 11.42
CA THR A 189 -24.73 0.11 12.77
C THR A 189 -23.62 0.33 13.79
N ALA A 190 -23.99 0.70 15.00
CA ALA A 190 -23.11 0.91 16.16
C ALA A 190 -22.01 1.94 15.87
N GLY A 191 -20.75 1.63 16.16
CA GLY A 191 -19.63 2.55 15.88
C GLY A 191 -19.55 2.99 14.41
N GLY A 192 -19.94 2.11 13.46
CA GLY A 192 -19.97 2.45 12.04
C GLY A 192 -20.88 3.62 11.68
N ALA A 193 -21.89 3.90 12.49
CA ALA A 193 -22.79 5.05 12.31
C ALA A 193 -22.08 6.41 12.36
N TYR A 194 -20.91 6.47 12.99
CA TYR A 194 -20.11 7.70 13.03
C TYR A 194 -19.42 8.03 11.70
N VAL A 195 -19.16 7.05 10.81
CA VAL A 195 -18.59 7.36 9.49
C VAL A 195 -19.46 8.35 8.72
N PRO A 196 -20.76 8.11 8.46
CA PRO A 196 -21.60 9.12 7.83
C PRO A 196 -21.90 10.32 8.71
N ALA A 197 -22.13 10.12 10.02
CA ALA A 197 -22.49 11.22 10.92
C ALA A 197 -21.38 12.25 11.14
N MET A 198 -20.13 11.91 10.86
CA MET A 198 -18.96 12.79 10.94
C MET A 198 -18.41 13.21 9.58
N SER A 199 -19.03 12.78 8.48
CA SER A 199 -18.69 13.28 7.15
C SER A 199 -19.17 14.72 6.97
N ASP A 200 -18.50 15.48 6.10
CA ASP A 200 -18.87 16.86 5.79
C ASP A 200 -20.19 16.91 5.03
N GLU A 201 -20.44 15.91 4.17
CA GLU A 201 -21.73 15.69 3.51
C GLU A 201 -22.08 14.20 3.47
N THR A 202 -23.35 13.89 3.72
CA THR A 202 -23.87 12.52 3.79
C THR A 202 -25.09 12.31 2.91
N VAL A 203 -24.99 11.30 2.04
CA VAL A 203 -26.09 10.80 1.19
C VAL A 203 -26.64 9.53 1.81
N ILE A 204 -27.97 9.33 1.83
CA ILE A 204 -28.59 8.08 2.27
C ILE A 204 -29.56 7.54 1.21
N VAL A 205 -29.49 6.23 0.95
CA VAL A 205 -30.36 5.54 -0.03
C VAL A 205 -31.63 5.07 0.67
N ARG A 206 -32.77 5.50 0.16
CA ARG A 206 -34.09 5.11 0.67
C ARG A 206 -34.29 3.60 0.67
N LYS A 207 -34.88 3.06 1.74
CA LYS A 207 -35.21 1.64 1.94
C LYS A 207 -34.00 0.68 1.91
N GLN A 208 -32.78 1.20 1.83
CA GLN A 208 -31.55 0.43 1.86
C GLN A 208 -30.61 0.92 2.95
N GLY A 209 -30.38 2.23 2.98
CA GLY A 209 -29.50 2.88 3.95
C GLY A 209 -30.17 3.02 5.31
N THR A 210 -29.46 2.61 6.36
CA THR A 210 -29.89 2.85 7.75
C THR A 210 -28.72 3.30 8.60
N ILE A 211 -28.93 4.27 9.48
CA ILE A 211 -27.93 4.76 10.43
C ILE A 211 -28.53 4.70 11.83
N PHE A 212 -27.92 3.94 12.73
CA PHE A 212 -28.32 3.92 14.14
C PHE A 212 -27.21 3.40 15.04
N LEU A 213 -27.09 3.94 16.24
CA LEU A 213 -26.13 3.48 17.25
C LEU A 213 -26.52 2.12 17.83
N GLY A 214 -27.82 1.88 17.99
CA GLY A 214 -28.37 0.59 18.41
C GLY A 214 -29.46 0.14 17.46
N GLY A 215 -29.30 -1.03 16.83
CA GLY A 215 -30.29 -1.58 15.93
C GLY A 215 -31.57 -2.04 16.63
N PRO A 216 -32.65 -2.38 15.87
CA PRO A 216 -33.94 -2.79 16.43
C PRO A 216 -33.88 -3.86 17.53
N PRO A 217 -33.02 -4.90 17.45
CA PRO A 217 -32.91 -5.89 18.53
C PRO A 217 -32.39 -5.29 19.85
N LEU A 218 -31.42 -4.34 19.77
CA LEU A 218 -30.88 -3.68 20.96
C LEU A 218 -31.92 -2.72 21.57
N VAL A 219 -32.63 -1.95 20.73
CA VAL A 219 -33.71 -1.07 21.17
C VAL A 219 -34.79 -1.86 21.89
N LYS A 220 -35.23 -2.99 21.30
CA LYS A 220 -36.20 -3.89 21.95
C LYS A 220 -35.71 -4.41 23.29
N ALA A 221 -34.46 -4.81 23.38
CA ALA A 221 -33.88 -5.33 24.63
C ALA A 221 -33.75 -4.24 25.71
N ALA A 222 -33.40 -3.02 25.31
CA ALA A 222 -33.16 -1.91 26.26
C ALA A 222 -34.44 -1.18 26.72
N THR A 223 -35.41 -1.02 25.80
CA THR A 223 -36.61 -0.16 26.05
C THR A 223 -37.93 -0.90 25.94
N GLY A 224 -37.95 -2.11 25.39
CA GLY A 224 -39.14 -2.87 25.06
C GLY A 224 -39.82 -2.43 23.74
N GLU A 225 -39.33 -1.38 23.09
CA GLU A 225 -39.91 -0.85 21.85
C GLU A 225 -39.66 -1.82 20.67
N VAL A 226 -40.71 -2.08 19.88
CA VAL A 226 -40.65 -2.86 18.66
C VAL A 226 -40.74 -1.90 17.48
N ILE A 227 -39.65 -1.69 16.78
CA ILE A 227 -39.53 -0.74 15.67
C ILE A 227 -38.81 -1.37 14.49
N SER A 228 -39.17 -1.02 13.24
CA SER A 228 -38.45 -1.47 12.06
C SER A 228 -37.13 -0.68 11.91
N ALA A 229 -36.17 -1.24 11.15
CA ALA A 229 -34.90 -0.55 10.86
C ALA A 229 -35.12 0.75 10.08
N GLU A 230 -36.08 0.76 9.13
CA GLU A 230 -36.42 1.96 8.36
C GLU A 230 -37.04 3.06 9.23
N ASP A 231 -37.95 2.70 10.14
CA ASP A 231 -38.59 3.67 11.05
C ASP A 231 -37.63 4.16 12.14
N LEU A 232 -36.66 3.33 12.54
CA LEU A 232 -35.65 3.70 13.56
C LEU A 232 -34.59 4.65 12.99
N GLY A 233 -34.05 4.35 11.82
CA GLY A 233 -32.92 5.09 11.27
C GLY A 233 -32.77 5.00 9.76
N GLY A 234 -33.89 4.92 9.03
CA GLY A 234 -33.89 4.95 7.57
C GLY A 234 -33.79 6.36 6.98
N ALA A 235 -33.82 6.46 5.67
CA ALA A 235 -33.58 7.70 4.94
C ALA A 235 -34.61 8.79 5.27
N ASP A 236 -35.89 8.46 5.44
CA ASP A 236 -36.93 9.43 5.78
C ASP A 236 -36.72 10.03 7.20
N VAL A 237 -36.19 9.22 8.12
CA VAL A 237 -35.84 9.71 9.47
C VAL A 237 -34.68 10.68 9.39
N HIS A 238 -33.58 10.30 8.73
CA HIS A 238 -32.34 11.06 8.78
C HIS A 238 -32.31 12.27 7.85
N ALA A 239 -33.00 12.23 6.71
CA ALA A 239 -33.08 13.39 5.83
C ALA A 239 -34.17 14.39 6.20
N ARG A 240 -35.21 13.98 6.98
CA ARG A 240 -36.37 14.85 7.25
C ARG A 240 -36.57 15.24 8.71
N LYS A 241 -36.05 14.43 9.67
CA LYS A 241 -36.31 14.63 11.08
C LYS A 241 -35.06 14.93 11.89
N SER A 242 -34.04 14.04 11.77
CA SER A 242 -32.81 14.16 12.58
C SER A 242 -31.73 15.05 11.94
N GLY A 243 -31.74 15.22 10.60
CA GLY A 243 -30.74 15.99 9.89
C GLY A 243 -29.34 15.33 9.84
N VAL A 244 -29.24 14.02 10.10
CA VAL A 244 -27.97 13.28 10.01
C VAL A 244 -27.55 13.09 8.55
N ALA A 245 -28.50 13.01 7.63
CA ALA A 245 -28.21 12.91 6.21
C ALA A 245 -28.64 14.20 5.49
N ASP A 246 -27.78 14.72 4.63
CA ASP A 246 -27.98 15.96 3.89
C ASP A 246 -28.73 15.71 2.58
N HIS A 247 -28.51 14.53 1.97
CA HIS A 247 -29.06 14.19 0.67
C HIS A 247 -29.82 12.86 0.71
N TYR A 248 -30.96 12.84 0.00
CA TYR A 248 -31.86 11.70 -0.11
C TYR A 248 -31.78 11.08 -1.49
N ALA A 249 -31.34 9.83 -1.59
CA ALA A 249 -31.26 9.09 -2.85
C ALA A 249 -32.34 8.01 -2.93
N VAL A 250 -32.79 7.70 -4.14
CA VAL A 250 -33.82 6.67 -4.39
C VAL A 250 -33.24 5.32 -4.82
N SER A 251 -31.97 5.29 -5.21
CA SER A 251 -31.23 4.07 -5.60
C SER A 251 -29.72 4.29 -5.40
N ASP A 252 -28.93 3.23 -5.57
CA ASP A 252 -27.45 3.30 -5.55
C ASP A 252 -26.92 4.22 -6.66
N GLU A 253 -27.47 4.16 -7.88
CA GLU A 253 -27.07 5.01 -9.00
C GLU A 253 -27.38 6.49 -8.71
N HIS A 254 -28.52 6.78 -8.11
CA HIS A 254 -28.86 8.15 -7.72
C HIS A 254 -27.93 8.67 -6.63
N ALA A 255 -27.59 7.83 -5.66
CA ALA A 255 -26.63 8.20 -4.63
C ALA A 255 -25.24 8.50 -5.21
N ILE A 256 -24.77 7.69 -6.15
CA ILE A 256 -23.50 7.91 -6.87
C ILE A 256 -23.56 9.24 -7.65
N ALA A 257 -24.64 9.53 -8.33
CA ALA A 257 -24.81 10.79 -9.06
C ALA A 257 -24.76 12.01 -8.10
N ILE A 258 -25.35 11.92 -6.91
CA ILE A 258 -25.29 12.97 -5.89
C ILE A 258 -23.84 13.12 -5.39
N VAL A 259 -23.14 12.02 -5.04
CA VAL A 259 -21.73 12.07 -4.62
C VAL A 259 -20.86 12.72 -5.68
N ARG A 260 -21.03 12.37 -6.96
CA ARG A 260 -20.32 13.01 -8.07
C ARG A 260 -20.61 14.51 -8.13
N SER A 261 -21.87 14.92 -7.95
CA SER A 261 -22.24 16.34 -7.89
C SER A 261 -21.58 17.08 -6.72
N ILE A 262 -21.48 16.45 -5.55
CA ILE A 262 -20.77 17.02 -4.39
C ILE A 262 -19.30 17.24 -4.77
N VAL A 263 -18.63 16.22 -5.33
CA VAL A 263 -17.21 16.33 -5.74
C VAL A 263 -17.00 17.41 -6.79
N ALA A 264 -17.90 17.56 -7.75
CA ALA A 264 -17.84 18.61 -8.77
C ALA A 264 -17.84 20.04 -8.17
N ASN A 265 -18.53 20.20 -7.03
CA ASN A 265 -18.64 21.49 -6.33
C ASN A 265 -17.51 21.76 -5.33
N LEU A 266 -16.59 20.82 -5.10
CA LEU A 266 -15.48 21.04 -4.18
C LEU A 266 -14.51 22.10 -4.72
N HIS A 267 -14.20 23.08 -3.86
CA HIS A 267 -13.20 24.10 -4.13
C HIS A 267 -11.91 23.73 -3.39
N LEU A 268 -11.03 22.99 -4.06
CA LEU A 268 -9.76 22.56 -3.47
C LEU A 268 -8.61 23.46 -3.98
N PRO A 269 -7.64 23.78 -3.11
CA PRO A 269 -6.43 24.47 -3.54
C PRO A 269 -5.72 23.67 -4.65
N LYS A 270 -5.12 24.36 -5.61
CA LYS A 270 -4.23 23.70 -6.57
C LYS A 270 -2.96 23.26 -5.85
N PRO A 271 -2.42 22.06 -6.16
CA PRO A 271 -1.11 21.65 -5.65
C PRO A 271 -0.01 22.58 -6.18
N ASP A 272 1.14 22.57 -5.49
CA ASP A 272 2.33 23.27 -5.93
C ASP A 272 2.72 22.86 -7.37
N GLU A 273 3.14 23.83 -8.19
CA GLU A 273 3.62 23.52 -9.53
C GLU A 273 4.92 22.73 -9.48
N VAL A 274 4.88 21.49 -9.94
CA VAL A 274 6.07 20.70 -10.22
C VAL A 274 6.35 20.79 -11.71
N GLY A 275 7.51 21.24 -12.13
CA GLY A 275 7.86 21.45 -13.54
C GLY A 275 7.57 20.21 -14.42
N LEU A 276 6.31 20.05 -14.84
CA LEU A 276 5.86 18.97 -15.71
C LEU A 276 6.43 19.13 -17.12
N ALA A 277 6.75 18.02 -17.77
CA ALA A 277 7.14 17.96 -19.17
C ALA A 277 6.16 17.06 -19.94
N GLU A 278 6.24 17.09 -21.26
CA GLU A 278 5.48 16.16 -22.10
C GLU A 278 5.92 14.71 -21.80
N PRO A 279 5.00 13.81 -21.48
CA PRO A 279 5.31 12.40 -21.25
C PRO A 279 5.89 11.73 -22.49
N ARG A 280 6.88 10.87 -22.31
CA ARG A 280 7.48 10.07 -23.38
C ARG A 280 7.58 8.62 -22.95
N GLU A 281 7.28 7.72 -23.87
CA GLU A 281 7.44 6.29 -23.57
C GLU A 281 8.92 5.93 -23.41
N PRO A 282 9.25 4.94 -22.55
CA PRO A 282 10.58 4.34 -22.50
C PRO A 282 10.96 3.74 -23.85
N LEU A 283 12.26 3.67 -24.15
CA LEU A 283 12.77 3.03 -25.37
C LEU A 283 12.71 1.50 -25.34
N TYR A 284 12.58 0.92 -24.13
CA TYR A 284 12.56 -0.51 -23.90
C TYR A 284 11.21 -0.93 -23.32
N PRO A 285 10.60 -2.02 -23.81
CA PRO A 285 9.28 -2.45 -23.35
C PRO A 285 9.30 -2.95 -21.90
N SER A 286 8.22 -2.69 -21.18
CA SER A 286 8.06 -3.06 -19.77
C SER A 286 8.02 -4.58 -19.56
N GLU A 287 7.59 -5.34 -20.57
CA GLU A 287 7.53 -6.81 -20.58
C GLU A 287 8.90 -7.44 -20.38
N GLU A 288 9.97 -6.78 -20.83
CA GLU A 288 11.34 -7.26 -20.64
C GLU A 288 11.76 -7.33 -19.16
N LEU A 289 11.05 -6.63 -18.27
CA LEU A 289 11.29 -6.73 -16.82
C LEU A 289 11.07 -8.14 -16.28
N HIS A 290 10.24 -8.96 -16.93
CA HIS A 290 10.02 -10.35 -16.54
C HIS A 290 11.26 -11.22 -16.73
N GLY A 291 12.00 -11.03 -17.82
CA GLY A 291 13.24 -11.78 -18.10
C GLY A 291 14.49 -11.16 -17.48
N LEU A 292 14.42 -9.88 -17.07
CA LEU A 292 15.54 -9.18 -16.45
C LEU A 292 15.82 -9.71 -15.03
N VAL A 293 14.77 -10.04 -14.26
CA VAL A 293 14.91 -10.43 -12.85
C VAL A 293 15.26 -11.91 -12.74
N PRO A 294 16.42 -12.25 -12.14
CA PRO A 294 16.84 -13.64 -11.99
C PRO A 294 15.86 -14.47 -11.14
N ARG A 295 15.77 -15.76 -11.43
CA ARG A 295 15.00 -16.73 -10.64
C ARG A 295 15.49 -16.82 -9.20
N ASP A 296 16.81 -16.77 -9.01
CA ASP A 296 17.43 -16.73 -7.68
C ASP A 296 17.61 -15.27 -7.25
N VAL A 297 16.95 -14.86 -6.19
CA VAL A 297 17.04 -13.50 -5.62
C VAL A 297 18.45 -13.09 -5.18
N ARG A 298 19.38 -14.05 -5.10
CA ARG A 298 20.80 -13.81 -4.79
C ARG A 298 21.62 -13.40 -6.01
N GLU A 299 21.13 -13.69 -7.21
CA GLU A 299 21.80 -13.28 -8.44
C GLU A 299 21.57 -11.79 -8.69
N PRO A 300 22.66 -11.01 -8.89
CA PRO A 300 22.53 -9.58 -9.13
C PRO A 300 22.08 -9.28 -10.57
N TYR A 301 21.40 -8.17 -10.74
CA TYR A 301 21.13 -7.54 -12.03
C TYR A 301 21.43 -6.04 -11.95
N ASP A 302 21.71 -5.39 -13.08
CA ASP A 302 21.93 -3.95 -13.12
C ASP A 302 20.60 -3.20 -12.93
N ALA A 303 20.47 -2.47 -11.82
CA ALA A 303 19.27 -1.69 -11.51
C ALA A 303 18.96 -0.61 -12.57
N ARG A 304 19.96 -0.19 -13.37
CA ARG A 304 19.74 0.77 -14.48
C ARG A 304 18.88 0.20 -15.58
N GLU A 305 18.89 -1.14 -15.76
CA GLU A 305 18.01 -1.81 -16.73
C GLU A 305 16.54 -1.70 -16.32
N VAL A 306 16.23 -1.77 -15.00
CA VAL A 306 14.88 -1.51 -14.49
C VAL A 306 14.52 -0.04 -14.75
N ILE A 307 15.39 0.89 -14.34
CA ILE A 307 15.15 2.33 -14.51
C ILE A 307 14.85 2.66 -15.98
N ALA A 308 15.62 2.11 -16.92
CA ALA A 308 15.46 2.39 -18.35
C ALA A 308 14.10 1.97 -18.93
N ARG A 309 13.41 1.00 -18.28
CA ARG A 309 12.08 0.51 -18.69
C ARG A 309 10.93 1.23 -17.94
N LEU A 310 11.28 2.15 -17.05
CA LEU A 310 10.31 2.92 -16.29
C LEU A 310 10.26 4.40 -16.68
N VAL A 311 11.41 5.01 -16.94
CA VAL A 311 11.52 6.47 -17.08
C VAL A 311 11.32 6.95 -18.51
N ASP A 312 10.84 8.17 -18.64
CA ASP A 312 10.54 8.81 -19.91
C ASP A 312 11.75 8.82 -20.83
N GLY A 313 11.59 8.29 -22.08
CA GLY A 313 12.64 8.22 -23.09
C GLY A 313 13.87 7.44 -22.65
N SER A 314 13.78 6.62 -21.59
CA SER A 314 14.92 5.94 -20.96
C SER A 314 16.06 6.90 -20.60
N GLU A 315 15.71 8.16 -20.29
CA GLU A 315 16.64 9.21 -19.91
C GLU A 315 16.89 9.21 -18.41
N PHE A 316 18.17 9.12 -18.03
CA PHE A 316 18.58 9.07 -16.64
C PHE A 316 19.85 9.88 -16.41
N HIS A 317 19.77 10.89 -15.54
CA HIS A 317 20.93 11.69 -15.13
C HIS A 317 21.54 11.10 -13.86
N GLU A 318 22.48 10.17 -14.03
CA GLU A 318 23.12 9.45 -12.93
C GLU A 318 24.04 10.35 -12.12
N PHE A 319 23.86 10.35 -10.80
CA PHE A 319 24.64 11.11 -9.82
C PHE A 319 25.77 10.23 -9.24
N LYS A 320 26.99 10.76 -9.17
CA LYS A 320 28.19 10.09 -8.64
C LYS A 320 28.36 8.65 -9.17
N LYS A 321 28.31 8.49 -10.49
CA LYS A 321 28.34 7.17 -11.15
C LYS A 321 29.52 6.29 -10.74
N LEU A 322 30.71 6.89 -10.50
CA LEU A 322 31.97 6.22 -10.18
C LEU A 322 32.23 6.11 -8.66
N TYR A 323 31.27 6.49 -7.81
CA TYR A 323 31.42 6.44 -6.36
C TYR A 323 30.21 5.74 -5.74
N GLY A 324 30.45 4.79 -4.81
CA GLY A 324 29.39 4.01 -4.20
C GLY A 324 28.54 3.27 -5.26
N GLU A 325 29.19 2.50 -6.14
CA GLU A 325 28.58 1.90 -7.34
C GLU A 325 27.50 0.88 -7.04
N THR A 326 27.45 0.35 -5.81
CA THR A 326 26.43 -0.59 -5.36
C THR A 326 25.07 0.08 -5.04
N LEU A 327 25.02 1.42 -5.18
CA LEU A 327 23.79 2.19 -5.16
C LEU A 327 23.77 3.13 -6.37
N VAL A 328 22.75 3.01 -7.20
CA VAL A 328 22.49 3.91 -8.33
C VAL A 328 21.59 5.03 -7.85
N CYS A 329 22.01 6.28 -8.07
CA CYS A 329 21.22 7.48 -7.77
C CYS A 329 21.15 8.36 -9.02
N GLY A 330 19.99 8.98 -9.30
CA GLY A 330 19.89 9.91 -10.42
C GLY A 330 18.51 10.52 -10.60
N PHE A 331 18.43 11.52 -11.43
CA PHE A 331 17.20 12.24 -11.78
C PHE A 331 16.65 11.75 -13.10
N ALA A 332 15.32 11.65 -13.16
CA ALA A 332 14.57 11.22 -14.33
C ALA A 332 13.19 11.89 -14.38
N ARG A 333 12.37 11.48 -15.33
CA ARG A 333 10.94 11.80 -15.39
C ARG A 333 10.12 10.52 -15.54
N LEU A 334 8.94 10.53 -14.95
CA LEU A 334 7.95 9.48 -15.06
C LEU A 334 6.61 10.12 -15.44
N TYR A 335 6.09 9.85 -16.62
CA TYR A 335 4.93 10.53 -17.19
C TYR A 335 5.05 12.07 -17.13
N GLY A 336 6.21 12.60 -17.49
CA GLY A 336 6.51 14.04 -17.45
C GLY A 336 6.82 14.58 -16.04
N MET A 337 6.48 13.89 -14.98
CA MET A 337 6.72 14.27 -13.58
C MET A 337 8.18 14.05 -13.20
N PRO A 338 8.84 15.01 -12.53
CA PRO A 338 10.22 14.82 -12.07
C PRO A 338 10.29 13.80 -10.94
N VAL A 339 11.34 12.97 -10.94
CA VAL A 339 11.59 11.94 -9.91
C VAL A 339 13.08 11.76 -9.67
N ALA A 340 13.47 11.61 -8.41
CA ALA A 340 14.83 11.28 -7.97
C ALA A 340 14.84 9.80 -7.54
N ILE A 341 15.62 8.98 -8.22
CA ILE A 341 15.63 7.53 -8.06
C ILE A 341 16.86 7.08 -7.29
N LEU A 342 16.64 6.25 -6.26
CA LEU A 342 17.69 5.46 -5.58
C LEU A 342 17.39 3.98 -5.82
N ALA A 343 18.36 3.24 -6.36
CA ALA A 343 18.17 1.83 -6.67
C ALA A 343 19.37 1.00 -6.17
N ASN A 344 19.10 -0.09 -5.47
CA ASN A 344 20.16 -1.00 -5.05
C ASN A 344 20.76 -1.71 -6.26
N ASN A 345 22.09 -1.77 -6.29
CA ASN A 345 22.91 -2.46 -7.28
C ASN A 345 23.93 -3.38 -6.62
N GLY A 346 23.60 -3.85 -5.42
CA GLY A 346 24.42 -4.69 -4.56
C GLY A 346 24.30 -4.34 -3.08
N ILE A 347 25.25 -4.82 -2.28
CA ILE A 347 25.33 -4.58 -0.84
C ILE A 347 25.65 -3.11 -0.57
N LEU A 348 25.11 -2.53 0.50
CA LEU A 348 25.41 -1.16 0.89
C LEU A 348 26.73 -1.09 1.67
N PHE A 349 27.63 -0.25 1.17
CA PHE A 349 28.88 0.15 1.83
C PHE A 349 28.76 1.57 2.38
N SER A 350 29.76 2.03 3.14
CA SER A 350 29.84 3.40 3.65
C SER A 350 29.72 4.44 2.55
N GLU A 351 30.40 4.24 1.42
CA GLU A 351 30.36 5.12 0.26
C GLU A 351 28.97 5.20 -0.36
N SER A 352 28.26 4.07 -0.42
CA SER A 352 26.89 4.00 -0.93
C SER A 352 25.93 4.75 -0.02
N ALA A 353 26.07 4.61 1.30
CA ALA A 353 25.27 5.30 2.31
C ALA A 353 25.51 6.83 2.28
N GLN A 354 26.77 7.26 2.17
CA GLN A 354 27.13 8.68 2.05
C GLN A 354 26.59 9.29 0.73
N LYS A 355 26.70 8.55 -0.37
CA LYS A 355 26.11 8.95 -1.68
C LYS A 355 24.61 9.13 -1.57
N ALA A 356 23.92 8.18 -0.90
CA ALA A 356 22.47 8.23 -0.70
C ALA A 356 22.06 9.46 0.12
N ALA A 357 22.71 9.69 1.27
CA ALA A 357 22.41 10.83 2.14
C ALA A 357 22.53 12.15 1.36
N HIS A 358 23.64 12.37 0.67
CA HIS A 358 23.85 13.57 -0.16
C HIS A 358 22.81 13.69 -1.28
N PHE A 359 22.46 12.59 -1.95
CA PHE A 359 21.49 12.62 -3.05
C PHE A 359 20.07 12.91 -2.56
N ILE A 360 19.67 12.36 -1.40
CA ILE A 360 18.36 12.62 -0.80
C ILE A 360 18.24 14.11 -0.40
N GLU A 361 19.27 14.67 0.24
CA GLU A 361 19.30 16.10 0.57
C GLU A 361 19.19 16.99 -0.68
N LEU A 362 19.89 16.60 -1.74
CA LEU A 362 19.84 17.32 -3.03
C LEU A 362 18.45 17.24 -3.69
N ALA A 363 17.80 16.07 -3.65
CA ALA A 363 16.45 15.88 -4.17
C ALA A 363 15.42 16.69 -3.35
N ASP A 364 15.54 16.67 -2.04
CA ASP A 364 14.71 17.44 -1.12
C ASP A 364 14.88 18.96 -1.33
N GLN A 365 16.12 19.42 -1.52
CA GLN A 365 16.41 20.82 -1.86
C GLN A 365 15.74 21.25 -3.18
N ARG A 366 15.71 20.37 -4.16
CA ARG A 366 15.11 20.61 -5.48
C ARG A 366 13.61 20.38 -5.53
N ARG A 367 13.01 19.97 -4.42
CA ARG A 367 11.57 19.66 -4.35
C ARG A 367 11.18 18.56 -5.34
N ILE A 368 12.01 17.53 -5.48
CA ILE A 368 11.81 16.38 -6.37
C ILE A 368 11.46 15.16 -5.55
N PRO A 369 10.31 14.50 -5.81
CA PRO A 369 9.93 13.26 -5.12
C PRO A 369 10.97 12.16 -5.26
N LEU A 370 11.10 11.32 -4.23
CA LEU A 370 12.04 10.21 -4.16
C LEU A 370 11.35 8.89 -4.52
N LEU A 371 11.98 8.10 -5.37
CA LEU A 371 11.59 6.72 -5.68
C LEU A 371 12.73 5.77 -5.29
N PHE A 372 12.43 4.83 -4.39
CA PHE A 372 13.34 3.80 -3.93
C PHE A 372 13.02 2.47 -4.62
N LEU A 373 13.97 1.91 -5.36
CA LEU A 373 13.90 0.57 -5.93
C LEU A 373 14.76 -0.36 -5.07
N GLN A 374 14.08 -1.18 -4.26
CA GLN A 374 14.75 -2.06 -3.30
C GLN A 374 15.06 -3.43 -3.90
N ASN A 375 16.32 -3.79 -3.93
CA ASN A 375 16.83 -5.14 -4.04
C ASN A 375 18.10 -5.22 -3.15
N ILE A 376 17.88 -5.27 -1.83
CA ILE A 376 18.91 -5.13 -0.83
C ILE A 376 19.05 -6.35 0.06
N THR A 377 20.27 -6.85 0.18
CA THR A 377 20.64 -7.92 1.11
C THR A 377 21.10 -7.42 2.48
N GLY A 378 21.43 -6.13 2.61
CA GLY A 378 21.86 -5.49 3.84
C GLY A 378 23.04 -4.54 3.65
N PHE A 379 23.50 -3.98 4.78
CA PHE A 379 24.80 -3.30 4.85
C PHE A 379 25.90 -4.33 4.98
N MET A 380 27.11 -3.98 4.47
CA MET A 380 28.28 -4.84 4.61
C MET A 380 28.67 -4.99 6.08
N VAL A 381 29.07 -6.18 6.47
CA VAL A 381 29.44 -6.54 7.84
C VAL A 381 30.91 -6.95 7.92
N GLY A 382 31.49 -6.89 9.11
CA GLY A 382 32.87 -7.33 9.41
C GLY A 382 33.70 -6.23 10.03
N SER A 383 34.75 -6.64 10.76
CA SER A 383 35.59 -5.75 11.60
C SER A 383 36.16 -4.54 10.86
N LYS A 384 36.54 -4.72 9.60
CA LYS A 384 37.07 -3.65 8.74
C LYS A 384 36.00 -2.56 8.49
N TYR A 385 34.76 -2.94 8.25
CA TYR A 385 33.66 -2.03 7.92
C TYR A 385 33.12 -1.35 9.18
N GLU A 386 33.04 -2.11 10.30
CA GLU A 386 32.68 -1.54 11.61
C GLU A 386 33.68 -0.49 12.05
N ALA A 387 34.99 -0.82 12.00
CA ALA A 387 36.05 0.12 12.31
C ALA A 387 36.10 1.32 11.34
N GLY A 388 35.67 1.11 10.08
CA GLY A 388 35.52 2.17 9.06
C GLY A 388 34.34 3.10 9.28
N GLY A 389 33.43 2.79 10.22
CA GLY A 389 32.28 3.64 10.58
C GLY A 389 31.03 3.39 9.77
N ILE A 390 30.82 2.18 9.25
CA ILE A 390 29.64 1.83 8.47
C ILE A 390 28.32 2.10 9.22
N ALA A 391 28.31 1.91 10.55
CA ALA A 391 27.13 2.19 11.37
C ALA A 391 26.76 3.68 11.34
N LYS A 392 27.75 4.61 11.45
CA LYS A 392 27.48 6.05 11.39
C LYS A 392 27.11 6.51 9.96
N ASP A 393 27.70 5.92 8.92
CA ASP A 393 27.41 6.28 7.54
C ASP A 393 26.03 5.75 7.13
N GLY A 394 25.68 4.52 7.54
CA GLY A 394 24.33 3.98 7.42
C GLY A 394 23.29 4.82 8.14
N ALA A 395 23.60 5.29 9.36
CA ALA A 395 22.73 6.19 10.12
C ALA A 395 22.48 7.53 9.40
N LYS A 396 23.46 8.08 8.69
CA LYS A 396 23.25 9.28 7.85
C LYS A 396 22.21 9.04 6.76
N MET A 397 22.34 7.93 6.03
CA MET A 397 21.35 7.55 5.01
C MET A 397 19.94 7.39 5.61
N VAL A 398 19.84 6.65 6.72
CA VAL A 398 18.56 6.43 7.41
C VAL A 398 17.96 7.74 7.93
N THR A 399 18.79 8.65 8.47
CA THR A 399 18.35 9.98 8.89
C THR A 399 17.84 10.81 7.71
N ALA A 400 18.56 10.82 6.60
CA ALA A 400 18.14 11.53 5.39
C ALA A 400 16.79 11.01 4.86
N VAL A 401 16.62 9.69 4.80
CA VAL A 401 15.33 9.07 4.40
C VAL A 401 14.20 9.45 5.36
N ALA A 402 14.45 9.43 6.67
CA ALA A 402 13.43 9.71 7.68
C ALA A 402 12.97 11.18 7.65
N THR A 403 13.88 12.10 7.36
CA THR A 403 13.66 13.56 7.48
C THR A 403 13.40 14.27 6.16
N ALA A 404 13.53 13.60 5.02
CA ALA A 404 13.18 14.17 3.72
C ALA A 404 11.71 14.61 3.68
N SER A 405 11.47 15.86 3.26
CA SER A 405 10.16 16.50 3.23
C SER A 405 9.36 16.22 1.94
N VAL A 406 10.05 15.79 0.89
CA VAL A 406 9.42 15.43 -0.39
C VAL A 406 8.74 14.07 -0.31
N PRO A 407 7.70 13.81 -1.14
CA PRO A 407 7.07 12.50 -1.22
C PRO A 407 8.06 11.38 -1.51
N LYS A 408 7.89 10.25 -0.84
CA LYS A 408 8.70 9.04 -1.00
C LYS A 408 7.83 7.92 -1.51
N LEU A 409 8.26 7.22 -2.55
CA LEU A 409 7.65 6.00 -3.06
C LEU A 409 8.66 4.87 -2.98
N THR A 410 8.19 3.66 -2.69
CA THR A 410 9.07 2.48 -2.61
C THR A 410 8.51 1.33 -3.43
N LEU A 411 9.38 0.67 -4.17
CA LEU A 411 9.12 -0.58 -4.87
C LEU A 411 10.16 -1.62 -4.47
N VAL A 412 9.72 -2.74 -3.93
CA VAL A 412 10.59 -3.89 -3.63
C VAL A 412 10.61 -4.80 -4.84
N THR A 413 11.73 -4.83 -5.55
CA THR A 413 11.92 -5.59 -6.80
C THR A 413 12.59 -6.95 -6.58
N GLY A 414 13.06 -7.21 -5.36
CA GLY A 414 13.74 -8.43 -4.96
C GLY A 414 13.84 -8.53 -3.45
N GLY A 415 15.05 -8.63 -2.91
CA GLY A 415 15.27 -8.69 -1.46
C GLY A 415 15.04 -7.36 -0.75
N SER A 416 14.52 -7.42 0.46
CA SER A 416 14.41 -6.29 1.40
C SER A 416 14.75 -6.78 2.80
N PHE A 417 16.05 -6.78 3.14
CA PHE A 417 16.56 -7.43 4.35
C PHE A 417 17.21 -6.46 5.33
N GLY A 418 16.92 -6.68 6.62
CA GLY A 418 17.58 -6.00 7.74
C GLY A 418 17.52 -4.47 7.69
N ALA A 419 18.57 -3.81 8.18
CA ALA A 419 18.67 -2.34 8.19
C ALA A 419 18.73 -1.71 6.77
N GLY A 420 19.01 -2.51 5.73
CA GLY A 420 18.91 -2.07 4.34
C GLY A 420 17.50 -1.63 3.96
N ASN A 421 16.48 -2.32 4.51
CA ASN A 421 15.08 -1.90 4.36
C ASN A 421 14.87 -0.46 4.88
N TYR A 422 15.49 -0.09 6.00
CA TYR A 422 15.36 1.25 6.59
C TYR A 422 16.01 2.32 5.71
N GLY A 423 17.25 2.08 5.27
CA GLY A 423 17.97 2.97 4.37
C GLY A 423 17.31 3.16 3.01
N MET A 424 16.52 2.18 2.56
CA MET A 424 15.80 2.21 1.29
C MET A 424 14.30 2.51 1.45
N CYS A 425 13.92 3.23 2.51
CA CYS A 425 12.55 3.68 2.77
C CYS A 425 11.52 2.56 2.85
N GLY A 426 11.75 1.58 3.74
CA GLY A 426 10.74 0.57 4.05
C GLY A 426 9.51 1.17 4.76
N ARG A 427 8.51 0.33 5.04
CA ARG A 427 7.20 0.76 5.56
C ARG A 427 7.28 1.69 6.78
N ALA A 428 8.20 1.41 7.71
CA ALA A 428 8.39 2.21 8.93
C ALA A 428 8.89 3.65 8.68
N TYR A 429 9.38 3.94 7.46
CA TYR A 429 9.86 5.26 7.05
C TYR A 429 8.82 6.07 6.27
N SER A 430 7.57 5.66 6.37
CA SER A 430 6.39 6.35 5.86
C SER A 430 6.48 6.76 4.38
N PRO A 431 6.80 5.82 3.46
CA PRO A 431 6.59 6.10 2.06
C PRO A 431 5.10 6.36 1.80
N ARG A 432 4.80 7.29 0.88
CA ARG A 432 3.41 7.54 0.45
C ARG A 432 2.77 6.25 -0.08
N PHE A 433 3.56 5.48 -0.83
CA PHE A 433 3.20 4.15 -1.33
C PHE A 433 4.40 3.22 -1.28
N LEU A 434 4.13 1.96 -0.98
CA LEU A 434 5.09 0.86 -1.05
C LEU A 434 4.46 -0.32 -1.77
N PHE A 435 5.05 -0.73 -2.89
CA PHE A 435 4.62 -1.90 -3.65
C PHE A 435 5.70 -2.97 -3.67
N MET A 436 5.31 -4.20 -3.97
CA MET A 436 6.22 -5.33 -4.11
C MET A 436 5.99 -6.05 -5.44
N TRP A 437 7.06 -6.57 -6.05
CA TRP A 437 6.93 -7.55 -7.13
C TRP A 437 6.64 -8.95 -6.56
N PRO A 438 6.07 -9.87 -7.35
CA PRO A 438 5.67 -11.18 -6.83
C PRO A 438 6.85 -12.11 -6.47
N ASN A 439 8.06 -11.81 -6.93
CA ASN A 439 9.31 -12.49 -6.54
C ASN A 439 9.95 -11.90 -5.28
N ALA A 440 9.46 -10.79 -4.75
CA ALA A 440 10.09 -10.07 -3.65
C ALA A 440 10.11 -10.89 -2.35
N ARG A 441 11.09 -10.58 -1.48
CA ARG A 441 11.22 -11.17 -0.14
C ARG A 441 11.54 -10.08 0.87
N ILE A 442 10.90 -10.16 2.05
CA ILE A 442 11.11 -9.21 3.14
C ILE A 442 11.29 -9.95 4.47
N SER A 443 12.40 -9.70 5.16
CA SER A 443 12.64 -10.20 6.52
C SER A 443 13.85 -9.51 7.16
N VAL A 444 14.16 -9.88 8.42
CA VAL A 444 15.36 -9.37 9.12
C VAL A 444 16.65 -9.78 8.39
N MET A 445 16.69 -11.01 7.84
CA MET A 445 17.80 -11.55 7.04
C MET A 445 17.28 -12.72 6.18
N GLY A 446 18.06 -13.19 5.23
CA GLY A 446 17.71 -14.38 4.45
C GLY A 446 17.52 -15.62 5.33
N GLY A 447 16.57 -16.50 4.97
CA GLY A 447 16.22 -17.67 5.79
C GLY A 447 17.40 -18.62 6.04
N GLU A 448 18.27 -18.85 5.05
CA GLU A 448 19.49 -19.66 5.21
C GLU A 448 20.48 -19.02 6.19
N GLN A 449 20.65 -17.69 6.12
CA GLN A 449 21.50 -16.94 7.05
C GLN A 449 20.95 -17.03 8.49
N ALA A 450 19.64 -16.85 8.66
CA ALA A 450 18.98 -16.94 9.96
C ALA A 450 19.14 -18.34 10.57
N ALA A 451 18.90 -19.39 9.78
CA ALA A 451 19.07 -20.77 10.20
C ALA A 451 20.52 -21.07 10.62
N SER A 452 21.50 -20.57 9.85
CA SER A 452 22.92 -20.76 10.15
C SER A 452 23.36 -20.01 11.42
N VAL A 453 22.92 -18.75 11.62
CA VAL A 453 23.23 -18.01 12.85
C VAL A 453 22.66 -18.71 14.08
N LEU A 454 21.39 -19.12 14.03
CA LEU A 454 20.76 -19.82 15.17
C LEU A 454 21.40 -21.18 15.44
N ALA A 455 21.79 -21.91 14.38
CA ALA A 455 22.52 -23.17 14.52
C ALA A 455 23.90 -22.97 15.17
N THR A 456 24.64 -21.93 14.78
CA THR A 456 25.94 -21.60 15.41
C THR A 456 25.78 -21.31 16.91
N VAL A 457 24.80 -20.46 17.28
CA VAL A 457 24.54 -20.14 18.70
C VAL A 457 24.19 -21.40 19.49
N LYS A 458 23.37 -22.31 18.90
CA LYS A 458 23.00 -23.56 19.55
C LYS A 458 24.20 -24.51 19.68
N ARG A 459 25.03 -24.63 18.62
CA ARG A 459 26.23 -25.47 18.61
C ARG A 459 27.20 -25.02 19.70
N ASP A 460 27.52 -23.71 19.76
CA ASP A 460 28.38 -23.13 20.79
C ASP A 460 27.88 -23.43 22.22
N GLY A 461 26.56 -23.42 22.40
CA GLY A 461 25.91 -23.75 23.66
C GLY A 461 26.04 -25.24 24.03
N MET A 462 25.95 -26.14 23.06
CA MET A 462 26.12 -27.59 23.25
C MET A 462 27.56 -27.96 23.53
N GLU A 463 28.53 -27.39 22.77
CA GLU A 463 29.96 -27.60 22.99
C GLU A 463 30.39 -27.19 24.42
N ARG A 464 29.88 -26.07 24.95
CA ARG A 464 30.11 -25.66 26.33
C ARG A 464 29.62 -26.65 27.39
N ARG A 465 28.61 -27.47 27.04
CA ARG A 465 28.08 -28.52 27.91
C ARG A 465 28.71 -29.88 27.64
N GLY A 466 29.62 -29.99 26.67
CA GLY A 466 30.25 -31.25 26.27
C GLY A 466 29.28 -32.18 25.48
N GLU A 467 28.26 -31.63 24.87
CA GLU A 467 27.28 -32.35 24.06
C GLU A 467 27.69 -32.33 22.57
N GLU A 468 27.54 -33.43 21.88
CA GLU A 468 27.75 -33.52 20.43
C GLU A 468 26.46 -33.20 19.69
N TRP A 469 26.57 -32.59 18.52
CA TRP A 469 25.45 -32.29 17.64
C TRP A 469 25.77 -32.76 16.23
N SER A 470 25.03 -33.77 15.77
CA SER A 470 25.26 -34.33 14.45
C SER A 470 24.76 -33.41 13.31
N GLU A 471 25.34 -33.51 12.13
CA GLU A 471 24.91 -32.77 10.94
C GLU A 471 23.42 -32.98 10.64
N ARG A 472 22.89 -34.20 10.84
CA ARG A 472 21.48 -34.50 10.65
C ARG A 472 20.57 -33.77 11.63
N GLU A 473 20.98 -33.68 12.88
CA GLU A 473 20.22 -32.93 13.91
C GLU A 473 20.29 -31.43 13.64
N GLU A 474 21.43 -30.92 13.19
CA GLU A 474 21.57 -29.53 12.76
C GLU A 474 20.66 -29.22 11.57
N GLU A 475 20.64 -30.06 10.53
CA GLU A 475 19.76 -29.88 9.38
C GLU A 475 18.27 -29.94 9.77
N ASN A 476 17.88 -30.85 10.65
CA ASN A 476 16.53 -30.91 11.21
C ASN A 476 16.16 -29.65 12.01
N PHE A 477 17.13 -29.03 12.67
CA PHE A 477 16.93 -27.76 13.36
C PHE A 477 16.81 -26.57 12.40
N LYS A 478 17.62 -26.52 11.34
CA LYS A 478 17.63 -25.44 10.35
C LYS A 478 16.37 -25.42 9.47
N ARG A 479 15.87 -26.58 9.09
CA ARG A 479 14.75 -26.71 8.15
C ARG A 479 13.50 -25.92 8.54
N PRO A 480 12.90 -26.05 9.74
CA PRO A 480 11.70 -25.29 10.11
C PRO A 480 11.94 -23.77 10.15
N ILE A 481 13.18 -23.34 10.43
CA ILE A 481 13.55 -21.92 10.42
C ILE A 481 13.50 -21.41 8.98
N ARG A 482 14.11 -22.11 8.02
CA ARG A 482 14.06 -21.74 6.60
C ARG A 482 12.62 -21.68 6.09
N GLU A 483 11.82 -22.69 6.37
CA GLU A 483 10.41 -22.78 5.97
C GLU A 483 9.59 -21.61 6.53
N SER A 484 9.82 -21.23 7.80
CA SER A 484 9.15 -20.08 8.41
C SER A 484 9.54 -18.76 7.73
N TYR A 485 10.84 -18.54 7.49
CA TYR A 485 11.34 -17.34 6.83
C TYR A 485 10.85 -17.22 5.37
N GLU A 486 10.79 -18.35 4.64
CA GLU A 486 10.29 -18.37 3.27
C GLU A 486 8.79 -18.03 3.22
N ARG A 487 8.00 -18.62 4.11
CA ARG A 487 6.57 -18.35 4.22
C ARG A 487 6.30 -16.90 4.64
N GLU A 488 6.95 -16.43 5.71
CA GLU A 488 6.69 -15.12 6.32
C GLU A 488 7.35 -13.97 5.56
N GLY A 489 8.43 -14.27 4.82
CA GLY A 489 9.10 -13.33 3.94
C GLY A 489 8.42 -13.15 2.59
N SER A 490 7.40 -13.94 2.25
CA SER A 490 6.74 -13.88 0.94
C SER A 490 5.93 -12.59 0.75
N PRO A 491 5.76 -12.09 -0.48
CA PRO A 491 4.96 -10.90 -0.74
C PRO A 491 3.48 -11.09 -0.38
N TYR A 492 2.95 -12.31 -0.48
CA TYR A 492 1.57 -12.62 -0.07
C TYR A 492 1.36 -12.53 1.45
N TYR A 493 2.36 -12.92 2.23
CA TYR A 493 2.30 -12.76 3.69
C TYR A 493 2.36 -11.28 4.09
N SER A 494 3.18 -10.51 3.40
CA SER A 494 3.34 -9.05 3.56
C SER A 494 2.03 -8.32 3.23
N THR A 495 1.51 -8.52 2.02
CA THR A 495 0.32 -7.80 1.53
C THR A 495 -0.94 -8.18 2.31
N ALA A 496 -1.08 -9.45 2.74
CA ALA A 496 -2.18 -9.87 3.60
C ALA A 496 -2.23 -9.06 4.91
N ARG A 497 -1.08 -8.61 5.40
CA ARG A 497 -0.91 -7.84 6.64
C ARG A 497 -0.74 -6.33 6.42
N LEU A 498 -0.87 -5.87 5.17
CA LEU A 498 -0.69 -4.47 4.78
C LEU A 498 0.68 -3.91 5.18
N TRP A 499 1.74 -4.72 5.05
CA TRP A 499 3.12 -4.21 5.13
C TRP A 499 3.53 -3.48 3.85
N ASP A 500 2.78 -3.69 2.79
CA ASP A 500 2.83 -2.98 1.51
C ASP A 500 1.41 -2.53 1.11
N ASP A 501 1.32 -1.80 0.00
CA ASP A 501 0.06 -1.30 -0.56
C ASP A 501 -0.44 -2.19 -1.71
N GLY A 502 0.32 -3.21 -2.08
CA GLY A 502 -0.05 -4.23 -3.06
C GLY A 502 1.14 -4.88 -3.76
N ILE A 503 0.89 -6.09 -4.24
CA ILE A 503 1.80 -6.79 -5.16
C ILE A 503 1.43 -6.36 -6.58
N ILE A 504 2.42 -6.01 -7.40
CA ILE A 504 2.23 -5.57 -8.78
C ILE A 504 3.05 -6.39 -9.75
N ALA A 505 2.52 -6.66 -10.94
CA ALA A 505 3.30 -7.29 -12.00
C ALA A 505 4.44 -6.34 -12.45
N PRO A 506 5.65 -6.85 -12.73
CA PRO A 506 6.76 -5.98 -13.16
C PRO A 506 6.40 -5.12 -14.38
N ARG A 507 5.68 -5.66 -15.36
CA ARG A 507 5.22 -4.91 -16.55
C ARG A 507 4.32 -3.71 -16.23
N ASP A 508 3.59 -3.74 -15.10
CA ASP A 508 2.68 -2.67 -14.68
C ASP A 508 3.35 -1.57 -13.86
N THR A 509 4.64 -1.72 -13.54
CA THR A 509 5.37 -0.86 -12.60
C THR A 509 5.31 0.61 -13.01
N ARG A 510 5.57 0.93 -14.29
CA ARG A 510 5.54 2.32 -14.77
C ARG A 510 4.17 2.95 -14.52
N ARG A 511 3.08 2.25 -14.86
CA ARG A 511 1.70 2.72 -14.69
C ARG A 511 1.35 2.94 -13.23
N VAL A 512 1.64 1.97 -12.37
CA VAL A 512 1.33 2.03 -10.93
C VAL A 512 2.10 3.14 -10.24
N LEU A 513 3.42 3.24 -10.49
CA LEU A 513 4.25 4.31 -9.93
C LEU A 513 3.86 5.69 -10.47
N GLY A 514 3.44 5.79 -11.72
CA GLY A 514 2.94 7.03 -12.31
C GLY A 514 1.67 7.53 -11.61
N LEU A 515 0.72 6.63 -11.36
CA LEU A 515 -0.50 6.95 -10.62
C LEU A 515 -0.20 7.33 -9.16
N ALA A 516 0.67 6.58 -8.50
CA ALA A 516 1.11 6.85 -7.13
C ALA A 516 1.84 8.20 -7.01
N LEU A 517 2.72 8.51 -7.97
CA LEU A 517 3.44 9.80 -8.01
C LEU A 517 2.48 10.96 -8.27
N SER A 518 1.54 10.80 -9.20
CA SER A 518 0.50 11.81 -9.46
C SER A 518 -0.34 12.10 -8.22
N ALA A 519 -0.75 11.05 -7.48
CA ALA A 519 -1.47 11.21 -6.22
C ALA A 519 -0.60 11.92 -5.17
N ALA A 520 0.68 11.54 -5.05
CA ALA A 520 1.60 12.11 -4.07
C ALA A 520 1.91 13.60 -4.32
N LEU A 521 1.85 14.05 -5.57
CA LEU A 521 2.04 15.44 -5.96
C LEU A 521 0.79 16.31 -5.73
N ASN A 522 -0.34 15.73 -5.32
CA ASN A 522 -1.54 16.51 -5.00
C ASN A 522 -1.45 17.25 -3.65
N ALA A 523 -0.59 16.80 -2.73
CA ALA A 523 -0.33 17.49 -1.47
C ALA A 523 0.81 18.50 -1.60
N PRO A 524 0.80 19.60 -0.83
CA PRO A 524 1.93 20.49 -0.73
C PRO A 524 3.13 19.75 -0.12
N PHE A 525 4.34 20.16 -0.49
CA PHE A 525 5.54 19.62 0.12
C PHE A 525 5.73 20.14 1.53
N GLY A 526 6.17 19.25 2.45
CA GLY A 526 6.46 19.61 3.83
C GLY A 526 7.56 20.65 3.98
N GLU A 527 7.68 21.21 5.18
CA GLU A 527 8.80 22.08 5.52
C GLU A 527 10.10 21.28 5.55
N ARG A 528 11.19 21.91 5.05
CA ARG A 528 12.52 21.28 5.00
C ARG A 528 13.21 21.39 6.34
N GLY A 529 13.83 20.31 6.77
CA GLY A 529 14.62 20.27 7.98
C GLY A 529 15.26 18.92 8.21
N PHE A 530 16.59 18.85 8.03
CA PHE A 530 17.35 17.66 8.40
C PHE A 530 17.83 17.81 9.86
N GLY A 531 17.81 16.69 10.58
CA GLY A 531 18.41 16.63 11.92
C GLY A 531 19.94 16.68 11.88
N VAL A 532 20.57 16.43 13.01
CA VAL A 532 22.03 16.37 13.10
C VAL A 532 22.56 15.05 12.52
N PHE A 533 23.39 15.16 11.50
CA PHE A 533 24.14 14.01 10.97
C PHE A 533 25.41 13.81 11.79
N ARG A 534 25.61 12.59 12.27
CA ARG A 534 26.86 12.21 12.96
C ARG A 534 27.98 12.08 11.94
N MET A 535 29.10 12.81 12.16
CA MET A 535 30.26 12.80 11.26
C MET A 535 31.27 11.71 11.63
#